data_86ff9d873f9b87d0695646e2c01877a2
#
_entry.id   86ff9d873f9b87d0695646e2c01877a2
#
_cell.length_a   1.000
_cell.length_b   1.000
_cell.length_c   1.000
_cell.angle_alpha   90.00
_cell.angle_beta   90.00
_cell.angle_gamma   90.00
#
_symmetry.space_group_name_H-M   'P 1'
#
loop_
_entity.id
_entity.type
_entity.pdbx_description
1 polymer ?
#
loop_
_entity_poly.entity_id
_entity_poly.type
_entity_poly.pdbx_seq_one_letter_code
_entity_poly.pdbx_strand_id
1 'polypeptide(L)'
;MKKSMTRLCMMLMVSAAGYSAHAESVTDSLTLQEVVVTGTRNATDVRHLPMTVTVIGREKLTEQYQTNVLPTVMQQVPGLFVTSRSVLGYGVSTGGSGGINLRGISGGAGQLLVLIDGHPQYQGIYGHPISDSYQTLMAERVEVLRGPASVLYGSNAMGGVMNIVTRSMKEDGMKTSVNLGAGSYGTVQAEASNQLRSGKFSSTVSAQYGRTDNHRPRMGFEQYGGYLKLGYDFNDHWNAYIDADITHFNASHPGTTTSPLFDADQWITRGVISAALENHYGWTSGAVSAYSNFGRHKIDDGTADPTKPTARYFRSKDALTGISWYQSAQLFEGNRLTVGIDYQNIYGNAYYTSKETGDVLDTPNKQSGRSYRNEIAGYVDFRQDLLSWLTVDAGIRLDHHSVTGTEWIPQAGLVIRPVSTGELKTMASKGFRNPTMREMYLYPPSNEELEPERIWNYELSWRHRIDAFSYGLNIFYIKGDNMIQTIQRKNVNTGEIENYGAEIEATWRFNNNISLTTNHSLLHMEHKIVAAPEYKGFIGANYHKNRWTAIAGLQFISNLYTEVGDQETKENFCLLNASVSYALTKACSLWVRGENLLAQSYEINLGYPMPRATFMGGVNLNF
;
A
#
# COMPACT_ATOMS: atom_id res chain seq x y z
N MET A 1 16.11 33.66 13.41
CA MET A 1 15.46 32.35 13.38
C MET A 1 15.80 31.40 14.54
N LYS A 2 17.01 31.37 15.09
CA LYS A 2 17.37 30.48 16.24
C LYS A 2 16.64 30.75 17.58
N LYS A 3 16.17 31.96 17.86
CA LYS A 3 15.45 32.27 19.12
C LYS A 3 13.95 31.92 19.12
N SER A 4 13.35 31.66 17.97
CA SER A 4 11.91 31.28 17.82
C SER A 4 11.69 29.79 18.06
N MET A 5 12.61 28.93 17.61
CA MET A 5 12.51 27.48 17.79
C MET A 5 12.65 27.04 19.26
N THR A 6 13.50 27.71 20.03
CA THR A 6 13.68 27.39 21.47
C THR A 6 12.44 27.73 22.31
N ARG A 7 11.66 28.73 21.91
CA ARG A 7 10.39 29.06 22.59
C ARG A 7 9.24 28.11 22.24
N LEU A 8 9.24 27.55 21.05
CA LEU A 8 8.24 26.54 20.62
C LEU A 8 8.48 25.19 21.33
N CYS A 9 9.72 24.78 21.48
CA CYS A 9 10.07 23.58 22.26
C CYS A 9 9.79 23.73 23.77
N MET A 10 9.97 24.91 24.34
CA MET A 10 9.63 25.16 25.75
C MET A 10 8.12 25.25 26.01
N MET A 11 7.30 25.74 25.08
CA MET A 11 5.84 25.76 25.24
C MET A 11 5.23 24.35 25.17
N LEU A 12 5.83 23.42 24.42
CA LEU A 12 5.39 22.02 24.38
C LEU A 12 5.76 21.24 25.66
N MET A 13 6.77 21.67 26.42
CA MET A 13 7.16 21.00 27.67
C MET A 13 6.38 21.47 28.90
N VAL A 14 5.76 22.64 28.90
CA VAL A 14 5.08 23.23 30.07
C VAL A 14 3.61 22.79 30.18
N SER A 15 2.98 22.29 29.11
CA SER A 15 1.61 21.76 29.16
C SER A 15 1.49 20.30 29.62
N ALA A 16 2.61 19.60 29.86
CA ALA A 16 2.63 18.19 30.25
C ALA A 16 2.55 17.92 31.77
N ALA A 17 2.46 18.95 32.60
CA ALA A 17 2.51 18.83 34.07
C ALA A 17 1.12 18.92 34.74
N GLY A 18 0.16 18.11 34.32
CA GLY A 18 -1.15 18.21 34.99
C GLY A 18 -2.20 17.15 34.70
N TYR A 19 -1.91 16.11 33.93
CA TYR A 19 -2.88 15.03 33.72
C TYR A 19 -2.32 13.70 34.21
N SER A 20 -2.92 13.17 35.29
CA SER A 20 -2.77 11.78 35.71
C SER A 20 -3.45 10.88 34.67
N ALA A 21 -2.68 10.44 33.67
CA ALA A 21 -3.14 9.44 32.75
C ALA A 21 -3.36 8.12 33.52
N HIS A 22 -4.59 7.67 33.62
CA HIS A 22 -4.89 6.29 33.95
C HIS A 22 -4.39 5.45 32.76
N ALA A 23 -3.23 4.83 32.93
CA ALA A 23 -2.78 3.81 32.03
C ALA A 23 -3.59 2.55 32.38
N GLU A 24 -4.63 2.26 31.64
CA GLU A 24 -5.18 0.92 31.57
C GLU A 24 -4.04 -0.01 31.14
N SER A 25 -3.84 -1.05 31.95
CA SER A 25 -3.08 -2.21 31.53
C SER A 25 -3.76 -2.74 30.28
N VAL A 26 -3.10 -2.66 29.14
CA VAL A 26 -3.46 -3.43 27.95
C VAL A 26 -3.19 -4.89 28.30
N THR A 27 -4.03 -5.49 29.12
CA THR A 27 -4.37 -6.88 29.03
C THR A 27 -5.32 -6.97 27.86
N ASP A 28 -4.78 -6.78 26.66
CA ASP A 28 -5.46 -7.23 25.48
C ASP A 28 -5.52 -8.76 25.58
N SER A 29 -6.56 -9.24 26.25
CA SER A 29 -7.12 -10.52 25.90
C SER A 29 -7.54 -10.33 24.44
N LEU A 30 -6.63 -10.60 23.53
CA LEU A 30 -6.95 -10.91 22.15
C LEU A 30 -7.81 -12.18 22.19
N THR A 31 -9.02 -12.04 22.72
CA THR A 31 -10.15 -12.78 22.19
C THR A 31 -9.99 -12.54 20.72
N LEU A 32 -9.83 -13.61 19.99
CA LEU A 32 -9.73 -13.62 18.53
C LEU A 32 -11.01 -12.96 18.02
N GLN A 33 -11.02 -11.62 18.06
CA GLN A 33 -12.11 -10.82 17.54
C GLN A 33 -12.27 -11.21 16.08
N GLU A 34 -13.48 -11.40 15.67
CA GLU A 34 -13.83 -11.50 14.27
C GLU A 34 -13.11 -10.38 13.53
N VAL A 35 -12.18 -10.76 12.63
CA VAL A 35 -11.39 -9.76 11.90
C VAL A 35 -12.34 -9.12 10.89
N VAL A 36 -12.77 -7.93 11.20
CA VAL A 36 -13.66 -7.15 10.34
C VAL A 36 -12.81 -6.31 9.39
N VAL A 37 -13.07 -6.45 8.11
CA VAL A 37 -12.42 -5.66 7.05
C VAL A 37 -13.40 -4.68 6.42
N THR A 38 -12.89 -3.55 6.00
CA THR A 38 -13.64 -2.51 5.29
C THR A 38 -13.29 -2.44 3.80
N GLY A 39 -12.23 -3.15 3.39
CA GLY A 39 -11.84 -3.29 1.99
C GLY A 39 -12.86 -4.03 1.10
N THR A 40 -14.04 -4.37 1.63
CA THR A 40 -15.20 -4.89 0.90
C THR A 40 -16.36 -3.88 0.85
N ARG A 41 -16.08 -2.58 0.96
CA ARG A 41 -17.03 -1.45 1.02
C ARG A 41 -17.90 -1.41 2.28
N ASN A 42 -17.97 -2.46 3.07
CA ASN A 42 -18.67 -2.48 4.36
C ASN A 42 -17.90 -3.34 5.38
N ALA A 43 -18.14 -3.08 6.65
CA ALA A 43 -17.55 -3.87 7.72
C ALA A 43 -18.04 -5.33 7.63
N THR A 44 -17.13 -6.24 7.32
CA THR A 44 -17.45 -7.66 7.10
C THR A 44 -16.44 -8.54 7.83
N ASP A 45 -16.93 -9.55 8.52
CA ASP A 45 -16.08 -10.62 9.06
C ASP A 45 -15.44 -11.39 7.89
N VAL A 46 -14.12 -11.49 7.89
CA VAL A 46 -13.34 -12.21 6.85
C VAL A 46 -13.76 -13.68 6.68
N ARG A 47 -14.41 -14.29 7.68
CA ARG A 47 -14.91 -15.66 7.61
C ARG A 47 -16.06 -15.84 6.64
N HIS A 48 -16.80 -14.78 6.33
CA HIS A 48 -17.91 -14.78 5.38
C HIS A 48 -17.50 -14.33 3.96
N LEU A 49 -16.24 -13.95 3.77
CA LEU A 49 -15.73 -13.53 2.45
C LEU A 49 -15.08 -14.70 1.73
N PRO A 50 -15.45 -14.97 0.47
CA PRO A 50 -14.81 -16.03 -0.31
C PRO A 50 -13.39 -15.66 -0.75
N MET A 51 -13.04 -14.38 -0.76
CA MET A 51 -11.69 -13.92 -1.10
C MET A 51 -10.71 -14.06 0.06
N THR A 52 -9.43 -14.16 -0.28
CA THR A 52 -8.36 -14.24 0.72
C THR A 52 -7.91 -12.85 1.14
N VAL A 53 -8.00 -12.55 2.44
CA VAL A 53 -7.63 -11.25 3.00
C VAL A 53 -6.60 -11.41 4.10
N THR A 54 -5.55 -10.58 4.06
CA THR A 54 -4.58 -10.42 5.16
C THR A 54 -4.78 -9.07 5.82
N VAL A 55 -4.91 -9.05 7.13
CA VAL A 55 -5.06 -7.82 7.93
C VAL A 55 -3.84 -7.64 8.83
N ILE A 56 -3.21 -6.48 8.73
CA ILE A 56 -2.03 -6.09 9.49
C ILE A 56 -2.43 -4.93 10.39
N GLY A 57 -2.61 -5.20 11.68
CA GLY A 57 -3.03 -4.21 12.66
C GLY A 57 -1.91 -3.24 13.07
N ARG A 58 -2.29 -2.20 13.78
CA ARG A 58 -1.43 -1.11 14.26
C ARG A 58 -0.19 -1.59 14.98
N GLU A 59 -0.34 -2.55 15.89
CA GLU A 59 0.76 -3.15 16.64
C GLU A 59 1.87 -3.62 15.70
N LYS A 60 1.54 -4.47 14.73
CA LYS A 60 2.50 -4.99 13.73
C LYS A 60 3.13 -3.91 12.87
N LEU A 61 2.39 -2.88 12.50
CA LEU A 61 2.90 -1.77 11.69
C LEU A 61 3.93 -0.93 12.44
N THR A 62 3.80 -0.79 13.76
CA THR A 62 4.65 0.08 14.58
C THR A 62 5.80 -0.62 15.28
N GLU A 63 5.74 -1.92 15.47
CA GLU A 63 6.73 -2.74 16.16
C GLU A 63 8.15 -2.63 15.59
N GLN A 64 8.27 -2.35 14.28
CA GLN A 64 9.57 -2.25 13.61
C GLN A 64 10.06 -0.81 13.43
N TYR A 65 9.32 0.18 13.93
CA TYR A 65 9.67 1.61 13.83
C TYR A 65 9.92 2.08 12.38
N GLN A 66 9.21 1.50 11.41
CA GLN A 66 9.24 1.90 10.01
C GLN A 66 8.30 3.10 9.77
N THR A 67 8.74 4.10 9.01
CA THR A 67 7.92 5.27 8.65
C THR A 67 6.95 4.99 7.51
N ASN A 68 7.15 3.89 6.77
CA ASN A 68 6.31 3.45 5.65
C ASN A 68 5.74 2.06 5.93
N VAL A 69 4.51 1.79 5.51
CA VAL A 69 3.82 0.52 5.76
C VAL A 69 4.37 -0.64 4.92
N LEU A 70 4.95 -0.38 3.76
CA LEU A 70 5.31 -1.40 2.77
C LEU A 70 6.32 -2.45 3.26
N PRO A 71 7.38 -2.13 4.03
CA PRO A 71 8.29 -3.14 4.56
C PRO A 71 7.56 -4.19 5.43
N THR A 72 6.64 -3.74 6.30
CA THR A 72 5.84 -4.64 7.14
C THR A 72 4.83 -5.44 6.31
N VAL A 73 4.16 -4.79 5.33
CA VAL A 73 3.23 -5.47 4.42
C VAL A 73 3.94 -6.56 3.63
N MET A 74 5.13 -6.28 3.10
CA MET A 74 5.93 -7.27 2.37
C MET A 74 6.28 -8.49 3.23
N GLN A 75 6.58 -8.30 4.51
CA GLN A 75 6.87 -9.41 5.42
C GLN A 75 5.64 -10.25 5.75
N GLN A 76 4.49 -9.61 5.96
CA GLN A 76 3.29 -10.26 6.49
C GLN A 76 2.38 -10.88 5.42
N VAL A 77 2.43 -10.42 4.16
CA VAL A 77 1.55 -10.88 3.09
C VAL A 77 2.25 -11.91 2.21
N PRO A 78 1.80 -13.17 2.16
CA PRO A 78 2.32 -14.15 1.22
C PRO A 78 2.20 -13.67 -0.23
N GLY A 79 3.20 -13.96 -1.06
CA GLY A 79 3.20 -13.64 -2.50
C GLY A 79 3.33 -12.16 -2.85
N LEU A 80 3.33 -11.24 -1.87
CA LEU A 80 3.54 -9.82 -2.09
C LEU A 80 5.02 -9.47 -1.98
N PHE A 81 5.56 -8.80 -2.98
CA PHE A 81 6.94 -8.33 -3.00
C PHE A 81 7.01 -6.85 -3.40
N VAL A 82 7.80 -6.07 -2.66
CA VAL A 82 8.00 -4.63 -2.92
C VAL A 82 9.43 -4.41 -3.38
N THR A 83 9.58 -3.72 -4.51
CA THR A 83 10.92 -3.32 -4.97
C THR A 83 11.49 -2.22 -4.08
N SER A 84 12.76 -2.35 -3.71
CA SER A 84 13.51 -1.31 -3.00
C SER A 84 14.90 -1.17 -3.61
N ARG A 85 15.52 -0.01 -3.46
CA ARG A 85 16.90 0.28 -3.90
C ARG A 85 17.69 1.04 -2.86
N SER A 86 17.07 1.37 -1.70
CA SER A 86 17.60 2.34 -0.74
C SER A 86 17.33 1.93 0.70
N VAL A 87 17.97 2.61 1.65
CA VAL A 87 17.69 2.51 3.09
C VAL A 87 16.37 3.18 3.43
N LEU A 88 16.10 4.34 2.82
CA LEU A 88 14.87 5.11 2.98
C LEU A 88 14.51 5.75 1.64
N GLY A 89 13.21 5.77 1.33
CA GLY A 89 12.66 6.33 0.10
C GLY A 89 12.63 5.35 -1.07
N TYR A 90 11.67 5.55 -1.93
CA TYR A 90 11.45 4.75 -3.14
C TYR A 90 11.72 5.56 -4.41
N GLY A 91 11.40 6.86 -4.40
CA GLY A 91 11.46 7.72 -5.57
C GLY A 91 10.48 7.29 -6.68
N VAL A 92 10.60 7.93 -7.82
CA VAL A 92 9.80 7.63 -9.03
C VAL A 92 10.71 7.60 -10.26
N SER A 93 10.13 7.46 -11.48
CA SER A 93 10.91 7.47 -12.73
C SER A 93 11.85 6.25 -12.86
N THR A 94 12.80 6.33 -13.78
CA THR A 94 13.72 5.22 -14.12
C THR A 94 14.56 4.75 -12.93
N GLY A 95 14.92 5.67 -12.03
CA GLY A 95 15.65 5.36 -10.80
C GLY A 95 14.77 4.98 -9.62
N GLY A 96 13.45 5.06 -9.76
CA GLY A 96 12.50 4.76 -8.70
C GLY A 96 12.35 3.28 -8.41
N SER A 97 11.78 3.00 -7.26
CA SER A 97 11.39 1.67 -6.78
C SER A 97 9.99 1.75 -6.17
N GLY A 98 9.63 0.84 -5.28
CA GLY A 98 8.31 0.86 -4.65
C GLY A 98 7.21 0.21 -5.50
N GLY A 99 7.56 -0.45 -6.60
CA GLY A 99 6.62 -1.32 -7.31
C GLY A 99 6.18 -2.46 -6.40
N ILE A 100 4.86 -2.71 -6.35
CA ILE A 100 4.24 -3.74 -5.52
C ILE A 100 3.81 -4.87 -6.44
N ASN A 101 4.43 -6.04 -6.32
CA ASN A 101 4.09 -7.23 -7.07
C ASN A 101 3.30 -8.20 -6.17
N LEU A 102 2.22 -8.74 -6.68
CA LEU A 102 1.43 -9.76 -5.99
C LEU A 102 1.14 -10.91 -6.95
N ARG A 103 1.62 -12.12 -6.61
CA ARG A 103 1.40 -13.35 -7.42
C ARG A 103 1.85 -13.22 -8.88
N GLY A 104 2.94 -12.49 -9.14
CA GLY A 104 3.42 -12.24 -10.49
C GLY A 104 2.61 -11.21 -11.30
N ILE A 105 1.66 -10.52 -10.67
CA ILE A 105 1.00 -9.35 -11.24
C ILE A 105 1.75 -8.11 -10.75
N SER A 106 2.26 -7.31 -11.70
CA SER A 106 3.06 -6.15 -11.38
C SER A 106 2.21 -4.92 -11.07
N GLY A 107 2.47 -4.26 -9.94
CA GLY A 107 1.88 -2.95 -9.63
C GLY A 107 2.45 -1.79 -10.45
N GLY A 108 3.50 -2.02 -11.23
CA GLY A 108 4.24 -0.97 -11.94
C GLY A 108 3.44 -0.20 -13.00
N ALA A 109 2.40 -0.80 -13.57
CA ALA A 109 1.49 -0.14 -14.52
C ALA A 109 0.07 0.03 -13.93
N GLY A 110 -0.08 -0.05 -12.60
CA GLY A 110 -1.38 0.09 -11.95
C GLY A 110 -2.23 -1.18 -11.98
N GLN A 111 -1.62 -2.34 -11.97
CA GLN A 111 -2.33 -3.63 -11.92
C GLN A 111 -2.69 -4.06 -10.49
N LEU A 112 -2.17 -3.38 -9.46
CA LEU A 112 -2.53 -3.52 -8.06
C LEU A 112 -2.96 -2.16 -7.51
N LEU A 113 -4.13 -2.10 -6.90
CA LEU A 113 -4.72 -0.87 -6.40
C LEU A 113 -4.35 -0.62 -4.93
N VAL A 114 -3.82 0.56 -4.64
CA VAL A 114 -3.64 1.04 -3.27
C VAL A 114 -4.75 2.03 -2.95
N LEU A 115 -5.33 1.89 -1.76
CA LEU A 115 -6.39 2.75 -1.24
C LEU A 115 -5.96 3.37 0.10
N ILE A 116 -6.44 4.55 0.38
CA ILE A 116 -6.49 5.14 1.74
C ILE A 116 -7.96 5.38 2.06
N ASP A 117 -8.46 4.74 3.12
CA ASP A 117 -9.89 4.73 3.51
C ASP A 117 -10.85 4.44 2.32
N GLY A 118 -10.45 3.51 1.42
CA GLY A 118 -11.22 3.13 0.25
C GLY A 118 -11.08 4.06 -0.96
N HIS A 119 -10.24 5.11 -0.91
CA HIS A 119 -10.03 6.06 -2.01
C HIS A 119 -8.74 5.73 -2.78
N PRO A 120 -8.79 5.62 -4.13
CA PRO A 120 -7.66 5.22 -4.95
C PRO A 120 -6.44 6.13 -4.84
N GLN A 121 -5.25 5.53 -4.75
CA GLN A 121 -3.97 6.18 -4.60
C GLN A 121 -3.00 5.78 -5.71
N TYR A 122 -3.15 6.35 -6.90
CA TYR A 122 -2.24 6.14 -8.01
C TYR A 122 -2.02 7.41 -8.83
N GLN A 123 -0.93 7.44 -9.55
CA GLN A 123 -0.55 8.55 -10.42
C GLN A 123 -1.37 8.53 -11.72
N GLY A 124 -2.07 9.61 -12.04
CA GLY A 124 -3.08 9.66 -13.10
C GLY A 124 -2.53 9.47 -14.53
N ILE A 125 -1.24 9.74 -14.77
CA ILE A 125 -0.61 9.61 -16.09
C ILE A 125 -0.05 8.20 -16.31
N TYR A 126 0.68 7.67 -15.30
CA TYR A 126 1.42 6.41 -15.39
C TYR A 126 0.73 5.23 -14.70
N GLY A 127 -0.29 5.48 -13.88
CA GLY A 127 -1.06 4.45 -13.19
C GLY A 127 -0.36 3.80 -11.98
N HIS A 128 0.92 4.03 -11.76
CA HIS A 128 1.68 3.38 -10.68
C HIS A 128 1.40 4.01 -9.29
N PRO A 129 1.55 3.24 -8.22
CA PRO A 129 1.50 3.77 -6.86
C PRO A 129 2.68 4.71 -6.59
N ILE A 130 2.51 5.67 -5.67
CA ILE A 130 3.58 6.53 -5.17
C ILE A 130 3.89 6.10 -3.74
N SER A 131 4.79 5.14 -3.61
CA SER A 131 5.04 4.37 -2.40
C SER A 131 5.53 5.20 -1.21
N ASP A 132 6.18 6.34 -1.47
CA ASP A 132 6.62 7.27 -0.42
C ASP A 132 5.46 7.96 0.32
N SER A 133 4.22 7.91 -0.20
CA SER A 133 3.02 8.47 0.46
C SER A 133 2.41 7.53 1.51
N TYR A 134 2.81 6.26 1.61
CA TYR A 134 2.14 5.26 2.45
C TYR A 134 2.70 5.24 3.88
N GLN A 135 2.36 6.27 4.65
CA GLN A 135 2.92 6.54 5.97
C GLN A 135 2.36 5.61 7.05
N THR A 136 3.24 5.01 7.84
CA THR A 136 2.84 4.16 8.99
C THR A 136 2.08 4.98 10.05
N LEU A 137 2.43 6.25 10.22
CA LEU A 137 1.90 7.10 11.28
C LEU A 137 0.39 7.34 11.16
N MET A 138 -0.16 7.43 9.95
CA MET A 138 -1.60 7.59 9.72
C MET A 138 -2.38 6.28 9.78
N ALA A 139 -1.73 5.13 9.61
CA ALA A 139 -2.38 3.85 9.46
C ALA A 139 -2.82 3.24 10.80
N GLU A 140 -4.08 2.83 10.91
CA GLU A 140 -4.60 1.97 11.99
C GLU A 140 -4.37 0.50 11.65
N ARG A 141 -4.59 0.13 10.40
CA ARG A 141 -4.32 -1.19 9.84
C ARG A 141 -4.16 -1.13 8.33
N VAL A 142 -3.59 -2.17 7.77
CA VAL A 142 -3.56 -2.41 6.33
C VAL A 142 -4.30 -3.69 6.03
N GLU A 143 -5.23 -3.63 5.09
CA GLU A 143 -5.99 -4.76 4.59
C GLU A 143 -5.52 -5.08 3.18
N VAL A 144 -5.08 -6.32 2.92
CA VAL A 144 -4.63 -6.75 1.60
C VAL A 144 -5.55 -7.85 1.08
N LEU A 145 -6.32 -7.51 0.05
CA LEU A 145 -7.16 -8.45 -0.68
C LEU A 145 -6.31 -9.05 -1.79
N ARG A 146 -6.12 -10.36 -1.75
CA ARG A 146 -5.31 -11.09 -2.73
C ARG A 146 -6.19 -11.62 -3.86
N GLY A 147 -5.81 -11.34 -5.10
CA GLY A 147 -6.63 -11.60 -6.29
C GLY A 147 -7.57 -10.45 -6.65
N PRO A 148 -8.22 -10.50 -7.81
CA PRO A 148 -9.05 -9.41 -8.33
C PRO A 148 -10.17 -8.98 -7.40
N ALA A 149 -10.26 -7.67 -7.17
CA ALA A 149 -11.36 -7.02 -6.46
C ALA A 149 -12.04 -5.97 -7.34
N SER A 150 -11.96 -6.16 -8.66
CA SER A 150 -12.45 -5.19 -9.66
C SER A 150 -13.97 -4.99 -9.63
N VAL A 151 -14.75 -5.93 -9.09
CA VAL A 151 -16.20 -5.74 -8.90
C VAL A 151 -16.48 -4.54 -7.98
N LEU A 152 -15.74 -4.41 -6.89
CA LEU A 152 -15.93 -3.35 -5.90
C LEU A 152 -15.14 -2.07 -6.22
N TYR A 153 -13.98 -2.19 -6.87
CA TYR A 153 -13.01 -1.10 -7.00
C TYR A 153 -12.62 -0.74 -8.45
N GLY A 154 -13.17 -1.46 -9.43
CA GLY A 154 -12.98 -1.15 -10.86
C GLY A 154 -11.59 -1.47 -11.38
N SER A 155 -11.15 -0.67 -12.32
CA SER A 155 -9.83 -0.74 -12.93
C SER A 155 -8.72 -0.64 -11.87
N ASN A 156 -7.55 -1.18 -12.16
CA ASN A 156 -6.37 -1.25 -11.30
C ASN A 156 -6.46 -2.22 -10.09
N ALA A 157 -7.66 -2.67 -9.71
CA ALA A 157 -7.83 -3.76 -8.73
C ALA A 157 -7.70 -5.16 -9.35
N MET A 158 -6.99 -5.27 -10.46
CA MET A 158 -6.83 -6.48 -11.26
C MET A 158 -6.04 -7.56 -10.51
N GLY A 159 -4.90 -7.23 -9.92
CA GLY A 159 -4.07 -8.17 -9.16
C GLY A 159 -4.41 -8.25 -7.68
N GLY A 160 -5.13 -7.27 -7.15
CA GLY A 160 -5.50 -7.17 -5.74
C GLY A 160 -5.64 -5.73 -5.27
N VAL A 161 -5.95 -5.59 -3.98
CA VAL A 161 -6.13 -4.29 -3.33
C VAL A 161 -5.34 -4.24 -2.02
N MET A 162 -4.64 -3.16 -1.78
CA MET A 162 -4.07 -2.81 -0.48
C MET A 162 -4.79 -1.57 0.05
N ASN A 163 -5.61 -1.73 1.09
CA ASN A 163 -6.35 -0.63 1.71
C ASN A 163 -5.69 -0.22 3.05
N ILE A 164 -5.20 1.00 3.13
CA ILE A 164 -4.67 1.61 4.33
C ILE A 164 -5.83 2.29 5.05
N VAL A 165 -6.28 1.72 6.16
CA VAL A 165 -7.34 2.29 7.00
C VAL A 165 -6.70 3.24 7.99
N THR A 166 -7.18 4.50 8.01
CA THR A 166 -6.57 5.54 8.83
C THR A 166 -7.06 5.52 10.26
N ARG A 167 -6.27 6.13 11.14
CA ARG A 167 -6.53 6.19 12.58
C ARG A 167 -7.68 7.14 12.90
N SER A 168 -8.51 6.75 13.86
CA SER A 168 -9.54 7.60 14.47
C SER A 168 -9.74 7.19 15.92
N MET A 169 -9.88 8.13 16.83
CA MET A 169 -10.24 7.86 18.24
C MET A 169 -11.72 7.54 18.35
N LYS A 170 -12.03 6.44 19.05
CA LYS A 170 -13.42 6.00 19.33
C LYS A 170 -13.92 6.46 20.67
N GLU A 171 -13.04 6.67 21.65
CA GLU A 171 -13.34 7.08 23.02
C GLU A 171 -12.84 8.50 23.27
N ASP A 172 -13.51 9.22 24.17
CA ASP A 172 -13.11 10.56 24.58
C ASP A 172 -11.72 10.55 25.21
N GLY A 173 -10.94 11.56 24.85
CA GLY A 173 -9.57 11.71 25.33
C GLY A 173 -8.60 12.22 24.27
N MET A 174 -7.33 12.21 24.62
CA MET A 174 -6.24 12.65 23.74
C MET A 174 -5.07 11.66 23.82
N LYS A 175 -4.52 11.32 22.66
CA LYS A 175 -3.31 10.49 22.56
C LYS A 175 -2.29 11.20 21.68
N THR A 176 -1.10 11.44 22.19
CA THR A 176 0.02 12.04 21.44
C THR A 176 1.16 11.04 21.37
N SER A 177 1.72 10.86 20.19
CA SER A 177 2.88 9.98 19.96
C SER A 177 3.95 10.75 19.21
N VAL A 178 5.21 10.63 19.67
CA VAL A 178 6.39 11.19 18.99
C VAL A 178 7.44 10.09 18.88
N ASN A 179 7.95 9.87 17.67
CA ASN A 179 9.01 8.91 17.40
C ASN A 179 10.19 9.64 16.75
N LEU A 180 11.38 9.52 17.36
CA LEU A 180 12.62 10.11 16.87
C LEU A 180 13.66 9.01 16.70
N GLY A 181 14.33 8.98 15.56
CA GLY A 181 15.36 7.98 15.28
C GLY A 181 16.49 8.51 14.41
N ALA A 182 17.67 7.92 14.59
CA ALA A 182 18.83 8.16 13.76
C ALA A 182 19.60 6.84 13.52
N GLY A 183 20.34 6.76 12.41
CA GLY A 183 21.03 5.52 12.07
C GLY A 183 22.03 5.62 10.93
N SER A 184 22.31 4.47 10.34
CA SER A 184 23.27 4.29 9.26
C SER A 184 23.05 5.27 8.11
N TYR A 185 24.12 5.70 7.46
CA TYR A 185 24.12 6.60 6.30
C TYR A 185 23.46 7.96 6.56
N GLY A 186 23.66 8.52 7.74
CA GLY A 186 23.07 9.82 8.09
C GLY A 186 21.55 9.82 8.13
N THR A 187 20.94 8.65 8.29
CA THR A 187 19.47 8.51 8.34
C THR A 187 18.91 9.15 9.61
N VAL A 188 17.90 10.00 9.45
CA VAL A 188 17.14 10.63 10.54
C VAL A 188 15.66 10.47 10.25
N GLN A 189 14.88 10.13 11.27
CA GLN A 189 13.42 10.05 11.24
C GLN A 189 12.84 10.85 12.41
N ALA A 190 11.79 11.61 12.13
CA ALA A 190 11.00 12.30 13.15
C ALA A 190 9.53 12.22 12.77
N GLU A 191 8.71 11.71 13.67
CA GLU A 191 7.29 11.56 13.49
C GLU A 191 6.56 12.07 14.73
N ALA A 192 5.45 12.76 14.53
CA ALA A 192 4.55 13.18 15.59
C ALA A 192 3.11 13.01 15.19
N SER A 193 2.27 12.50 16.09
CA SER A 193 0.83 12.43 15.88
C SER A 193 0.07 12.82 17.14
N ASN A 194 -1.07 13.45 16.94
CA ASN A 194 -2.05 13.72 17.98
C ASN A 194 -3.41 13.21 17.52
N GLN A 195 -4.10 12.53 18.39
CA GLN A 195 -5.48 12.11 18.23
C GLN A 195 -6.29 12.68 19.38
N LEU A 196 -7.44 13.23 19.07
CA LEU A 196 -8.39 13.79 20.03
C LEU A 196 -9.80 13.29 19.73
N ARG A 197 -10.55 12.97 20.76
CA ARG A 197 -12.01 12.89 20.71
C ARG A 197 -12.60 13.67 21.87
N SER A 198 -13.62 14.46 21.58
CA SER A 198 -14.40 15.20 22.58
C SER A 198 -15.87 15.16 22.17
N GLY A 199 -16.63 14.27 22.81
CA GLY A 199 -18.01 13.97 22.47
C GLY A 199 -18.17 13.57 21.01
N LYS A 200 -18.86 14.38 20.20
CA LYS A 200 -19.14 14.11 18.79
C LYS A 200 -17.99 14.44 17.84
N PHE A 201 -17.01 15.19 18.28
CA PHE A 201 -15.87 15.62 17.44
C PHE A 201 -14.66 14.72 17.64
N SER A 202 -14.00 14.37 16.53
CA SER A 202 -12.72 13.68 16.55
C SER A 202 -11.72 14.33 15.61
N SER A 203 -10.44 14.29 15.95
CA SER A 203 -9.36 14.71 15.08
C SER A 203 -8.15 13.80 15.17
N THR A 204 -7.45 13.64 14.05
CA THR A 204 -6.13 13.03 13.95
C THR A 204 -5.23 13.95 13.15
N VAL A 205 -4.11 14.35 13.72
CA VAL A 205 -3.09 15.17 13.05
C VAL A 205 -1.77 14.44 13.13
N SER A 206 -1.05 14.34 12.02
CA SER A 206 0.27 13.72 11.99
C SER A 206 1.23 14.52 11.12
N ALA A 207 2.51 14.50 11.49
CA ALA A 207 3.59 15.06 10.68
C ALA A 207 4.80 14.15 10.75
N GLN A 208 5.51 14.03 9.62
CA GLN A 208 6.75 13.28 9.55
C GLN A 208 7.83 14.02 8.77
N TYR A 209 9.06 13.72 9.14
CA TYR A 209 10.28 14.10 8.44
C TYR A 209 11.20 12.89 8.37
N GLY A 210 11.82 12.67 7.23
CA GLY A 210 12.82 11.63 7.04
C GLY A 210 13.90 12.08 6.07
N ARG A 211 15.16 11.75 6.36
CA ARG A 211 16.27 11.93 5.42
C ARG A 211 17.28 10.81 5.54
N THR A 212 18.03 10.59 4.47
CA THR A 212 19.20 9.70 4.44
C THR A 212 20.13 10.10 3.30
N ASP A 213 21.42 9.90 3.48
CA ASP A 213 22.39 10.00 2.39
C ASP A 213 22.40 8.72 1.54
N ASN A 214 21.76 7.63 2.04
CA ASN A 214 21.76 6.29 1.48
C ASN A 214 23.17 5.67 1.34
N HIS A 215 23.24 4.41 0.89
CA HIS A 215 24.48 3.61 0.88
C HIS A 215 25.35 3.81 -0.36
N ARG A 216 24.89 4.55 -1.35
CA ARG A 216 25.64 4.88 -2.58
C ARG A 216 25.78 6.40 -2.75
N PRO A 217 26.89 6.90 -3.29
CA PRO A 217 27.02 8.32 -3.63
C PRO A 217 25.90 8.77 -4.56
N ARG A 218 25.45 10.02 -4.43
CA ARG A 218 24.35 10.61 -5.23
C ARG A 218 23.03 9.85 -5.14
N MET A 219 22.69 9.41 -3.93
CA MET A 219 21.46 8.65 -3.67
C MET A 219 20.67 9.24 -2.49
N GLY A 220 20.84 10.52 -2.22
CA GLY A 220 20.18 11.21 -1.12
C GLY A 220 18.65 11.15 -1.24
N PHE A 221 17.99 11.07 -0.10
CA PHE A 221 16.54 11.15 0.00
C PHE A 221 16.13 12.04 1.17
N GLU A 222 15.10 12.86 0.98
CA GLU A 222 14.50 13.70 2.01
C GLU A 222 13.00 13.79 1.80
N GLN A 223 12.23 13.65 2.86
CA GLN A 223 10.77 13.62 2.82
C GLN A 223 10.15 14.43 3.95
N TYR A 224 9.05 15.10 3.61
CA TYR A 224 8.12 15.76 4.55
C TYR A 224 6.72 15.22 4.29
N GLY A 225 6.02 14.86 5.35
CA GLY A 225 4.66 14.35 5.25
C GLY A 225 3.75 14.97 6.32
N GLY A 226 2.49 15.11 5.99
CA GLY A 226 1.47 15.57 6.93
C GLY A 226 0.11 14.94 6.64
N TYR A 227 -0.63 14.64 7.69
CA TYR A 227 -1.97 14.07 7.63
C TYR A 227 -2.90 14.78 8.62
N LEU A 228 -4.11 15.09 8.19
CA LEU A 228 -5.19 15.64 8.99
C LEU A 228 -6.47 14.87 8.71
N LYS A 229 -7.18 14.43 9.75
CA LYS A 229 -8.56 13.94 9.66
C LYS A 229 -9.41 14.60 10.73
N LEU A 230 -10.55 15.12 10.34
CA LEU A 230 -11.57 15.69 11.23
C LEU A 230 -12.85 14.90 11.05
N GLY A 231 -13.40 14.38 12.13
CA GLY A 231 -14.63 13.60 12.14
C GLY A 231 -15.69 14.23 13.04
N TYR A 232 -16.96 14.04 12.67
CA TYR A 232 -18.10 14.49 13.47
C TYR A 232 -19.24 13.48 13.43
N ASP A 233 -19.69 13.03 14.59
CA ASP A 233 -20.85 12.15 14.75
C ASP A 233 -22.12 12.99 14.94
N PHE A 234 -22.96 13.08 13.93
CA PHE A 234 -24.22 13.82 14.04
C PHE A 234 -25.16 13.16 15.06
N ASN A 235 -25.25 11.84 14.99
CA ASN A 235 -26.00 10.98 15.89
C ASN A 235 -25.45 9.53 15.81
N ASP A 236 -26.11 8.57 16.46
CA ASP A 236 -25.69 7.17 16.51
C ASP A 236 -25.69 6.46 15.14
N HIS A 237 -26.29 7.08 14.12
CA HIS A 237 -26.45 6.50 12.78
C HIS A 237 -25.67 7.22 11.68
N TRP A 238 -25.30 8.47 11.90
CA TRP A 238 -24.66 9.30 10.88
C TRP A 238 -23.40 9.96 11.39
N ASN A 239 -22.34 9.78 10.67
CA ASN A 239 -21.07 10.47 10.87
C ASN A 239 -20.53 11.00 9.55
N ALA A 240 -19.68 12.00 9.64
CA ALA A 240 -18.94 12.51 8.50
C ALA A 240 -17.48 12.75 8.87
N TYR A 241 -16.63 12.69 7.88
CA TYR A 241 -15.24 13.13 8.03
C TYR A 241 -14.75 13.88 6.79
N ILE A 242 -13.72 14.68 7.00
CA ILE A 242 -12.86 15.22 5.97
C ILE A 242 -11.42 14.89 6.34
N ASP A 243 -10.62 14.50 5.37
CA ASP A 243 -9.19 14.27 5.57
C ASP A 243 -8.35 14.85 4.47
N ALA A 244 -7.07 15.06 4.78
CA ALA A 244 -6.06 15.48 3.83
C ALA A 244 -4.72 14.84 4.19
N ASP A 245 -4.07 14.27 3.21
CA ASP A 245 -2.67 13.80 3.26
C ASP A 245 -1.85 14.60 2.26
N ILE A 246 -0.63 14.95 2.63
CA ILE A 246 0.34 15.55 1.73
C ILE A 246 1.74 15.01 2.03
N THR A 247 2.44 14.62 0.98
CA THR A 247 3.83 14.18 1.03
C THR A 247 4.62 14.92 -0.04
N HIS A 248 5.76 15.50 0.38
CA HIS A 248 6.78 16.03 -0.51
C HIS A 248 8.09 15.30 -0.27
N PHE A 249 8.74 14.85 -1.34
CA PHE A 249 10.06 14.26 -1.24
C PHE A 249 10.98 14.67 -2.38
N ASN A 250 12.27 14.69 -2.04
CA ASN A 250 13.38 14.84 -2.96
C ASN A 250 14.15 13.53 -2.97
N ALA A 251 14.43 12.99 -4.15
CA ALA A 251 15.18 11.76 -4.30
C ALA A 251 16.20 11.91 -5.42
N SER A 252 17.44 11.52 -5.14
CA SER A 252 18.52 11.43 -6.14
C SER A 252 18.77 9.97 -6.45
N HIS A 253 19.16 9.65 -7.67
CA HIS A 253 19.53 8.29 -8.01
C HIS A 253 20.79 8.22 -8.89
N PRO A 254 21.73 7.34 -8.52
CA PRO A 254 23.06 7.31 -9.15
C PRO A 254 23.12 6.48 -10.44
N GLY A 255 21.99 5.99 -10.97
CA GLY A 255 21.96 5.00 -12.03
C GLY A 255 22.44 3.62 -11.57
N THR A 256 22.68 2.69 -12.50
CA THR A 256 23.25 1.38 -12.20
C THR A 256 24.75 1.49 -11.87
N THR A 257 25.35 0.43 -11.37
CA THR A 257 26.81 0.36 -11.14
C THR A 257 27.61 0.41 -12.44
N THR A 258 27.04 -0.07 -13.54
CA THR A 258 27.65 -0.12 -14.86
C THR A 258 27.32 1.09 -15.73
N SER A 259 26.23 1.80 -15.41
CA SER A 259 25.80 3.00 -16.12
C SER A 259 25.41 4.09 -15.11
N PRO A 260 26.40 4.74 -14.48
CA PRO A 260 26.15 5.75 -13.46
C PRO A 260 25.52 7.01 -14.08
N LEU A 261 24.67 7.68 -13.30
CA LEU A 261 24.04 8.94 -13.63
C LEU A 261 24.51 10.05 -12.68
N PHE A 262 24.60 11.25 -13.25
CA PHE A 262 24.90 12.50 -12.56
C PHE A 262 23.70 13.44 -12.68
N ASP A 263 23.46 14.26 -11.66
CA ASP A 263 22.37 15.25 -11.62
C ASP A 263 20.97 14.63 -11.88
N ALA A 264 20.79 13.38 -11.50
CA ALA A 264 19.51 12.68 -11.62
C ALA A 264 18.68 12.89 -10.34
N ASP A 265 17.84 13.91 -10.33
CA ASP A 265 17.12 14.39 -9.16
C ASP A 265 15.62 14.48 -9.41
N GLN A 266 14.85 14.23 -8.38
CA GLN A 266 13.39 14.23 -8.41
C GLN A 266 12.83 15.06 -7.25
N TRP A 267 11.84 15.89 -7.53
CA TRP A 267 11.07 16.69 -6.58
C TRP A 267 9.60 16.38 -6.80
N ILE A 268 9.03 15.66 -5.87
CA ILE A 268 7.69 15.09 -6.01
C ILE A 268 6.81 15.60 -4.87
N THR A 269 5.62 16.04 -5.21
CA THR A 269 4.56 16.32 -4.25
C THR A 269 3.34 15.49 -4.61
N ARG A 270 2.83 14.73 -3.65
CA ARG A 270 1.57 13.98 -3.74
C ARG A 270 0.66 14.41 -2.61
N GLY A 271 -0.63 14.40 -2.86
CA GLY A 271 -1.60 14.63 -1.81
C GLY A 271 -2.95 14.04 -2.17
N VAL A 272 -3.76 13.80 -1.15
CA VAL A 272 -5.17 13.46 -1.29
C VAL A 272 -5.98 14.35 -0.36
N ILE A 273 -7.15 14.74 -0.80
CA ILE A 273 -8.20 15.32 0.03
C ILE A 273 -9.42 14.46 -0.17
N SER A 274 -10.07 14.05 0.91
CA SER A 274 -11.31 13.29 0.84
C SER A 274 -12.33 13.79 1.85
N ALA A 275 -13.60 13.50 1.59
CA ALA A 275 -14.70 13.70 2.51
C ALA A 275 -15.70 12.56 2.34
N ALA A 276 -16.29 12.11 3.44
CA ALA A 276 -17.34 11.10 3.41
C ALA A 276 -18.45 11.44 4.40
N LEU A 277 -19.67 11.09 4.01
CA LEU A 277 -20.84 11.01 4.86
C LEU A 277 -21.24 9.53 4.92
N GLU A 278 -21.20 8.96 6.11
CA GLU A 278 -21.45 7.55 6.37
C GLU A 278 -22.75 7.37 7.15
N ASN A 279 -23.45 6.28 6.85
CA ASN A 279 -24.58 5.85 7.65
C ASN A 279 -24.40 4.43 8.15
N HIS A 280 -24.91 4.18 9.36
CA HIS A 280 -24.90 2.88 10.00
C HIS A 280 -26.15 2.62 10.80
N TYR A 281 -26.97 1.70 10.31
CA TYR A 281 -28.15 1.19 11.01
C TYR A 281 -27.99 -0.32 11.20
N GLY A 282 -28.79 -0.94 12.06
CA GLY A 282 -28.67 -2.37 12.33
C GLY A 282 -28.78 -3.26 11.08
N TRP A 283 -29.59 -2.87 10.10
CA TRP A 283 -29.86 -3.65 8.88
C TRP A 283 -29.19 -3.06 7.62
N THR A 284 -28.70 -1.84 7.65
CA THR A 284 -28.10 -1.18 6.49
C THR A 284 -26.95 -0.24 6.87
N SER A 285 -25.95 -0.15 6.02
CA SER A 285 -24.83 0.78 6.14
C SER A 285 -24.32 1.22 4.77
N GLY A 286 -23.81 2.42 4.67
CA GLY A 286 -23.30 2.93 3.40
C GLY A 286 -22.57 4.24 3.55
N ALA A 287 -22.05 4.75 2.44
CA ALA A 287 -21.35 6.01 2.39
C ALA A 287 -21.54 6.72 1.04
N VAL A 288 -21.51 8.05 1.09
CA VAL A 288 -21.21 8.91 -0.04
C VAL A 288 -19.87 9.55 0.24
N SER A 289 -18.93 9.43 -0.68
CA SER A 289 -17.60 10.03 -0.55
C SER A 289 -17.20 10.78 -1.81
N ALA A 290 -16.40 11.83 -1.61
CA ALA A 290 -15.74 12.56 -2.68
C ALA A 290 -14.26 12.68 -2.36
N TYR A 291 -13.40 12.53 -3.35
CA TYR A 291 -11.96 12.58 -3.16
C TYR A 291 -11.24 13.20 -4.35
N SER A 292 -10.06 13.75 -4.10
CA SER A 292 -9.12 14.18 -5.14
C SER A 292 -7.70 13.83 -4.72
N ASN A 293 -7.09 12.88 -5.43
CA ASN A 293 -5.68 12.57 -5.35
C ASN A 293 -4.96 13.37 -6.42
N PHE A 294 -3.95 14.15 -6.06
CA PHE A 294 -3.23 15.03 -6.97
C PHE A 294 -1.73 14.92 -6.82
N GLY A 295 -1.01 15.27 -7.88
CA GLY A 295 0.44 15.26 -7.86
C GLY A 295 1.10 16.27 -8.77
N ARG A 296 2.35 16.60 -8.38
CA ARG A 296 3.28 17.41 -9.17
C ARG A 296 4.65 16.78 -9.13
N HIS A 297 5.20 16.54 -10.31
CA HIS A 297 6.54 15.98 -10.46
C HIS A 297 7.42 16.99 -11.19
N LYS A 298 8.65 17.14 -10.71
CA LYS A 298 9.76 17.77 -11.40
C LYS A 298 10.90 16.75 -11.37
N ILE A 299 11.41 16.37 -12.54
CA ILE A 299 12.42 15.32 -12.66
C ILE A 299 13.54 15.83 -13.57
N ASP A 300 14.76 15.70 -13.09
CA ASP A 300 15.96 15.70 -13.89
C ASP A 300 16.34 14.25 -14.16
N ASP A 301 16.33 13.84 -15.41
CA ASP A 301 16.69 12.46 -15.78
C ASP A 301 18.19 12.18 -15.65
N GLY A 302 18.98 13.24 -15.41
CA GLY A 302 20.42 13.15 -15.26
C GLY A 302 21.15 12.86 -16.57
N THR A 303 22.45 12.70 -16.46
CA THR A 303 23.35 12.43 -17.59
C THR A 303 24.41 11.38 -17.23
N ALA A 304 24.85 10.60 -18.21
CA ALA A 304 26.02 9.72 -18.05
C ALA A 304 27.36 10.48 -18.11
N ASP A 305 27.37 11.67 -18.71
CA ASP A 305 28.55 12.53 -18.85
C ASP A 305 28.34 13.82 -18.04
N PRO A 306 29.02 14.00 -16.89
CA PRO A 306 28.83 15.17 -16.04
C PRO A 306 29.23 16.48 -16.69
N THR A 307 29.99 16.45 -17.80
CA THR A 307 30.34 17.66 -18.56
C THR A 307 29.22 18.10 -19.51
N LYS A 308 28.19 17.28 -19.69
CA LYS A 308 27.04 17.53 -20.58
C LYS A 308 25.72 17.37 -19.81
N PRO A 309 25.40 18.28 -18.87
CA PRO A 309 24.15 18.22 -18.13
C PRO A 309 22.95 18.33 -19.07
N THR A 310 21.84 17.71 -18.71
CA THR A 310 20.58 17.87 -19.44
C THR A 310 20.12 19.32 -19.41
N ALA A 311 19.58 19.82 -20.52
CA ALA A 311 19.13 21.21 -20.64
C ALA A 311 17.69 21.43 -20.17
N ARG A 312 16.98 20.34 -19.77
CA ARG A 312 15.55 20.37 -19.48
C ARG A 312 15.17 19.55 -18.25
N TYR A 313 14.05 19.93 -17.64
CA TYR A 313 13.33 19.12 -16.66
C TYR A 313 12.10 18.50 -17.28
N PHE A 314 11.83 17.23 -16.97
CA PHE A 314 10.49 16.67 -17.14
C PHE A 314 9.60 17.20 -16.02
N ARG A 315 8.38 17.58 -16.38
CA ARG A 315 7.35 18.00 -15.43
C ARG A 315 6.04 17.30 -15.69
N SER A 316 5.33 16.95 -14.64
CA SER A 316 3.96 16.48 -14.77
C SER A 316 3.06 17.03 -13.65
N LYS A 317 1.78 17.14 -13.99
CA LYS A 317 0.68 17.40 -13.06
C LYS A 317 -0.41 16.40 -13.35
N ASP A 318 -0.95 15.80 -12.32
CA ASP A 318 -2.06 14.87 -12.45
C ASP A 318 -3.05 15.03 -11.30
N ALA A 319 -4.29 14.62 -11.54
CA ALA A 319 -5.31 14.49 -10.54
C ALA A 319 -6.25 13.33 -10.87
N LEU A 320 -6.65 12.59 -9.85
CA LEU A 320 -7.70 11.60 -9.88
C LEU A 320 -8.80 12.08 -8.93
N THR A 321 -9.89 12.58 -9.47
CA THR A 321 -11.02 13.10 -8.69
C THR A 321 -12.21 12.20 -8.87
N GLY A 322 -12.88 11.82 -7.79
CA GLY A 322 -14.01 10.90 -7.87
C GLY A 322 -15.08 11.16 -6.83
N ILE A 323 -16.25 10.60 -7.13
CA ILE A 323 -17.38 10.49 -6.22
C ILE A 323 -17.79 9.03 -6.21
N SER A 324 -18.00 8.48 -5.03
CA SER A 324 -18.45 7.10 -4.83
C SER A 324 -19.65 7.09 -3.89
N TRP A 325 -20.65 6.32 -4.25
CA TRP A 325 -21.76 5.99 -3.38
C TRP A 325 -21.93 4.48 -3.31
N TYR A 326 -22.12 3.96 -2.12
CA TYR A 326 -22.57 2.58 -1.93
C TYR A 326 -23.56 2.48 -0.78
N GLN A 327 -24.45 1.50 -0.86
CA GLN A 327 -25.33 1.09 0.23
C GLN A 327 -25.36 -0.42 0.32
N SER A 328 -25.15 -0.92 1.51
CA SER A 328 -25.21 -2.34 1.84
C SER A 328 -26.39 -2.58 2.79
N ALA A 329 -27.24 -3.55 2.50
CA ALA A 329 -28.43 -3.84 3.28
C ALA A 329 -28.59 -5.34 3.53
N GLN A 330 -29.11 -5.69 4.72
CA GLN A 330 -29.61 -7.01 5.05
C GLN A 330 -31.13 -7.01 4.81
N LEU A 331 -31.56 -7.56 3.67
CA LEU A 331 -32.97 -7.57 3.27
C LEU A 331 -33.76 -8.70 3.92
N PHE A 332 -33.08 -9.79 4.26
CA PHE A 332 -33.60 -10.96 4.96
C PHE A 332 -32.47 -11.68 5.70
N GLU A 333 -32.79 -12.70 6.48
CA GLU A 333 -31.82 -13.40 7.35
C GLU A 333 -30.65 -13.99 6.52
N GLY A 334 -29.42 -13.76 6.99
CA GLY A 334 -28.19 -14.25 6.35
C GLY A 334 -27.83 -13.55 5.04
N ASN A 335 -28.63 -12.55 4.61
CA ASN A 335 -28.38 -11.80 3.37
C ASN A 335 -27.52 -10.57 3.58
N ARG A 336 -26.74 -10.23 2.58
CA ARG A 336 -26.11 -8.92 2.41
C ARG A 336 -26.11 -8.55 0.93
N LEU A 337 -26.86 -7.54 0.58
CA LEU A 337 -26.85 -6.94 -0.76
C LEU A 337 -26.09 -5.61 -0.69
N THR A 338 -25.07 -5.44 -1.51
CA THR A 338 -24.34 -4.17 -1.67
C THR A 338 -24.55 -3.66 -3.09
N VAL A 339 -24.96 -2.43 -3.22
CA VAL A 339 -25.07 -1.72 -4.51
C VAL A 339 -24.22 -0.47 -4.45
N GLY A 340 -23.65 -0.06 -5.58
CA GLY A 340 -22.87 1.18 -5.61
C GLY A 340 -22.70 1.74 -7.01
N ILE A 341 -22.31 3.00 -7.03
CA ILE A 341 -22.00 3.79 -8.23
C ILE A 341 -20.71 4.55 -7.96
N ASP A 342 -19.77 4.46 -8.89
CA ASP A 342 -18.51 5.20 -8.86
C ASP A 342 -18.40 6.09 -10.09
N TYR A 343 -17.92 7.31 -9.91
CA TYR A 343 -17.48 8.18 -10.99
C TYR A 343 -16.07 8.69 -10.73
N GLN A 344 -15.22 8.62 -11.73
CA GLN A 344 -13.86 9.13 -11.68
C GLN A 344 -13.54 10.00 -12.89
N ASN A 345 -12.86 11.12 -12.64
CA ASN A 345 -12.20 11.93 -13.66
C ASN A 345 -10.69 11.88 -13.44
N ILE A 346 -9.95 11.45 -14.44
CA ILE A 346 -8.51 11.36 -14.44
C ILE A 346 -7.95 12.46 -15.31
N TYR A 347 -7.19 13.37 -14.71
CA TYR A 347 -6.47 14.44 -15.38
C TYR A 347 -4.97 14.13 -15.41
N GLY A 348 -4.32 14.42 -16.53
CA GLY A 348 -2.86 14.32 -16.65
C GLY A 348 -2.30 15.28 -17.67
N ASN A 349 -1.21 15.95 -17.32
CA ASN A 349 -0.44 16.81 -18.20
C ASN A 349 1.06 16.63 -17.96
N ALA A 350 1.80 16.26 -19.02
CA ALA A 350 3.23 16.11 -19.02
C ALA A 350 3.87 17.12 -19.99
N TYR A 351 4.99 17.72 -19.59
CA TYR A 351 5.70 18.72 -20.38
C TYR A 351 7.17 18.82 -19.96
N TYR A 352 7.99 19.37 -20.86
CA TYR A 352 9.39 19.69 -20.57
C TYR A 352 9.55 21.20 -20.39
N THR A 353 10.43 21.60 -19.48
CA THR A 353 10.83 23.01 -19.29
C THR A 353 12.33 23.16 -19.41
N SER A 354 12.78 24.28 -19.99
CA SER A 354 14.18 24.66 -20.00
C SER A 354 14.72 24.83 -18.58
N LYS A 355 15.91 24.34 -18.30
CA LYS A 355 16.62 24.61 -17.03
C LYS A 355 17.08 26.07 -16.94
N GLU A 356 17.42 26.69 -18.05
CA GLU A 356 17.97 28.04 -18.11
C GLU A 356 16.87 29.11 -18.02
N THR A 357 15.81 29.00 -18.85
CA THR A 357 14.77 30.04 -18.94
C THR A 357 13.50 29.70 -18.21
N GLY A 358 13.26 28.43 -17.90
CA GLY A 358 12.00 27.96 -17.30
C GLY A 358 10.86 27.80 -18.32
N ASP A 359 11.07 28.14 -19.58
CA ASP A 359 10.08 28.06 -20.64
C ASP A 359 9.65 26.63 -20.93
N VAL A 360 8.39 26.45 -21.34
CA VAL A 360 7.88 25.17 -21.81
C VAL A 360 8.43 24.89 -23.20
N LEU A 361 9.18 23.78 -23.33
CA LEU A 361 9.84 23.37 -24.56
C LEU A 361 8.97 22.44 -25.41
N ASP A 362 8.32 21.47 -24.73
CA ASP A 362 7.50 20.45 -25.37
C ASP A 362 6.42 19.93 -24.41
N THR A 363 5.29 19.53 -24.98
CA THR A 363 4.13 18.97 -24.26
C THR A 363 3.71 17.68 -24.96
N PRO A 364 4.27 16.51 -24.58
CA PRO A 364 4.06 15.24 -25.28
C PRO A 364 2.58 14.87 -25.54
N ASN A 365 1.66 15.25 -24.66
CA ASN A 365 0.23 14.99 -24.82
C ASN A 365 -0.59 16.17 -25.39
N LYS A 366 0.04 17.28 -25.76
CA LYS A 366 -0.68 18.46 -26.29
C LYS A 366 -1.29 18.23 -27.68
N GLN A 367 -0.62 17.43 -28.51
CA GLN A 367 -1.07 17.15 -29.87
C GLN A 367 -2.38 16.36 -29.92
N SER A 368 -2.65 15.55 -28.90
CA SER A 368 -3.86 14.73 -28.81
C SER A 368 -5.04 15.43 -28.14
N GLY A 369 -4.83 16.54 -27.41
CA GLY A 369 -5.86 17.23 -26.63
C GLY A 369 -6.45 16.36 -25.50
N ARG A 370 -5.81 15.24 -25.16
CA ARG A 370 -6.38 14.18 -24.31
C ARG A 370 -5.76 14.18 -22.92
N SER A 371 -6.01 15.27 -22.18
CA SER A 371 -5.58 15.39 -20.78
C SER A 371 -6.62 14.86 -19.77
N TYR A 372 -7.78 14.44 -20.21
CA TYR A 372 -8.87 13.98 -19.35
C TYR A 372 -9.45 12.66 -19.82
N ARG A 373 -9.86 11.84 -18.84
CA ARG A 373 -10.64 10.62 -19.01
C ARG A 373 -11.69 10.55 -17.95
N ASN A 374 -12.83 9.97 -18.28
CA ASN A 374 -13.90 9.72 -17.36
C ASN A 374 -14.19 8.23 -17.28
N GLU A 375 -14.51 7.77 -16.10
CA GLU A 375 -14.94 6.43 -15.82
C GLU A 375 -16.19 6.49 -14.95
N ILE A 376 -17.23 5.76 -15.33
CA ILE A 376 -18.47 5.61 -14.56
C ILE A 376 -18.81 4.15 -14.46
N ALA A 377 -19.19 3.71 -13.27
CA ALA A 377 -19.51 2.31 -13.04
C ALA A 377 -20.66 2.15 -12.07
N GLY A 378 -21.42 1.07 -12.28
CA GLY A 378 -22.41 0.56 -11.33
C GLY A 378 -22.10 -0.89 -10.98
N TYR A 379 -22.31 -1.28 -9.73
CA TYR A 379 -22.08 -2.65 -9.29
C TYR A 379 -23.12 -3.14 -8.29
N VAL A 380 -23.27 -4.44 -8.26
CA VAL A 380 -24.08 -5.18 -7.29
C VAL A 380 -23.27 -6.36 -6.79
N ASP A 381 -23.26 -6.56 -5.49
CA ASP A 381 -22.67 -7.71 -4.82
C ASP A 381 -23.68 -8.31 -3.85
N PHE A 382 -23.93 -9.60 -4.01
CA PHE A 382 -24.95 -10.34 -3.27
C PHE A 382 -24.29 -11.49 -2.52
N ARG A 383 -24.42 -11.48 -1.19
CA ARG A 383 -23.97 -12.56 -0.32
C ARG A 383 -25.15 -13.12 0.45
N GLN A 384 -25.19 -14.45 0.56
CA GLN A 384 -26.24 -15.18 1.29
C GLN A 384 -25.66 -16.35 2.08
N ASP A 385 -25.89 -16.36 3.36
CA ASP A 385 -25.75 -17.54 4.19
C ASP A 385 -26.95 -18.47 3.91
N LEU A 386 -26.78 -19.45 3.05
CA LEU A 386 -27.81 -20.43 2.71
C LEU A 386 -28.05 -21.40 3.84
N LEU A 387 -26.99 -21.76 4.55
CA LEU A 387 -26.97 -22.64 5.71
C LEU A 387 -25.93 -22.10 6.69
N SER A 388 -25.99 -22.48 7.96
CA SER A 388 -25.01 -22.06 8.97
C SER A 388 -23.56 -22.37 8.59
N TRP A 389 -23.37 -23.38 7.72
CA TRP A 389 -22.06 -23.82 7.23
C TRP A 389 -21.76 -23.42 5.77
N LEU A 390 -22.71 -22.81 5.04
CA LEU A 390 -22.56 -22.48 3.62
C LEU A 390 -22.96 -21.05 3.31
N THR A 391 -22.02 -20.24 2.85
CA THR A 391 -22.24 -18.89 2.29
C THR A 391 -21.96 -18.90 0.80
N VAL A 392 -22.81 -18.25 0.03
CA VAL A 392 -22.65 -17.98 -1.41
C VAL A 392 -22.46 -16.48 -1.59
N ASP A 393 -21.57 -16.11 -2.50
CA ASP A 393 -21.28 -14.72 -2.85
C ASP A 393 -21.25 -14.60 -4.38
N ALA A 394 -21.89 -13.58 -4.93
CA ALA A 394 -21.86 -13.29 -6.36
C ALA A 394 -21.96 -11.78 -6.61
N GLY A 395 -21.10 -11.25 -7.44
CA GLY A 395 -21.06 -9.85 -7.78
C GLY A 395 -20.87 -9.60 -9.27
N ILE A 396 -21.33 -8.45 -9.71
CA ILE A 396 -21.14 -7.97 -11.07
C ILE A 396 -20.98 -6.45 -11.08
N ARG A 397 -20.05 -5.97 -11.89
CA ARG A 397 -19.82 -4.55 -12.18
C ARG A 397 -19.92 -4.31 -13.69
N LEU A 398 -20.55 -3.22 -14.05
CA LEU A 398 -20.49 -2.62 -15.38
C LEU A 398 -19.68 -1.34 -15.26
N ASP A 399 -18.58 -1.28 -15.96
CA ASP A 399 -17.64 -0.16 -15.94
C ASP A 399 -17.51 0.44 -17.35
N HIS A 400 -17.74 1.74 -17.47
CA HIS A 400 -17.64 2.46 -18.73
C HIS A 400 -16.56 3.54 -18.67
N HIS A 401 -15.51 3.34 -19.46
CA HIS A 401 -14.43 4.28 -19.62
C HIS A 401 -14.56 5.05 -20.94
N SER A 402 -14.39 6.37 -20.89
CA SER A 402 -14.64 7.29 -22.02
C SER A 402 -13.83 7.02 -23.29
N VAL A 403 -12.80 6.18 -23.23
CA VAL A 403 -11.92 5.88 -24.37
C VAL A 403 -12.01 4.39 -24.75
N THR A 404 -11.90 3.48 -23.79
CA THR A 404 -11.84 2.04 -24.03
C THR A 404 -13.19 1.35 -24.05
N GLY A 405 -14.27 2.08 -23.75
CA GLY A 405 -15.63 1.52 -23.78
C GLY A 405 -16.05 0.83 -22.49
N THR A 406 -16.81 -0.24 -22.62
CA THR A 406 -17.51 -0.87 -21.48
C THR A 406 -16.99 -2.26 -21.21
N GLU A 407 -16.69 -2.55 -19.91
CA GLU A 407 -16.29 -3.86 -19.41
C GLU A 407 -17.32 -4.44 -18.43
N TRP A 408 -17.56 -5.75 -18.52
CA TRP A 408 -18.33 -6.53 -17.58
C TRP A 408 -17.41 -7.35 -16.68
N ILE A 409 -17.57 -7.20 -15.37
CA ILE A 409 -16.68 -7.78 -14.38
C ILE A 409 -17.50 -8.64 -13.40
N PRO A 410 -17.63 -9.93 -13.64
CA PRO A 410 -18.29 -10.87 -12.72
C PRO A 410 -17.31 -11.42 -11.68
N GLN A 411 -17.87 -11.81 -10.53
CA GLN A 411 -17.24 -12.67 -9.53
C GLN A 411 -18.25 -13.63 -8.93
N ALA A 412 -17.79 -14.79 -8.46
CA ALA A 412 -18.59 -15.72 -7.67
C ALA A 412 -17.72 -16.53 -6.73
N GLY A 413 -18.22 -16.83 -5.55
CA GLY A 413 -17.49 -17.58 -4.55
C GLY A 413 -18.37 -18.31 -3.55
N LEU A 414 -17.78 -19.26 -2.86
CA LEU A 414 -18.41 -20.08 -1.82
C LEU A 414 -17.53 -20.07 -0.57
N VAL A 415 -18.16 -20.05 0.59
CA VAL A 415 -17.50 -20.32 1.88
C VAL A 415 -18.22 -21.48 2.53
N ILE A 416 -17.46 -22.54 2.81
CA ILE A 416 -17.95 -23.75 3.48
C ILE A 416 -17.26 -23.82 4.85
N ARG A 417 -18.03 -23.90 5.92
CA ARG A 417 -17.56 -24.01 7.31
C ARG A 417 -17.89 -25.40 7.87
N PRO A 418 -17.09 -26.44 7.54
CA PRO A 418 -17.36 -27.80 7.99
C PRO A 418 -17.20 -27.98 9.50
N VAL A 419 -16.43 -27.09 10.13
CA VAL A 419 -16.27 -26.96 11.58
C VAL A 419 -16.29 -25.48 11.95
N SER A 420 -16.68 -25.15 13.18
CA SER A 420 -16.84 -23.74 13.62
C SER A 420 -15.55 -22.91 13.57
N THR A 421 -14.40 -23.56 13.57
CA THR A 421 -13.06 -22.95 13.57
C THR A 421 -12.34 -23.08 12.22
N GLY A 422 -12.98 -23.69 11.20
CA GLY A 422 -12.38 -23.96 9.89
C GLY A 422 -13.24 -23.52 8.72
N GLU A 423 -12.62 -22.96 7.69
CA GLU A 423 -13.27 -22.40 6.52
C GLU A 423 -12.56 -22.88 5.24
N LEU A 424 -13.33 -23.48 4.33
CA LEU A 424 -12.93 -23.73 2.95
C LEU A 424 -13.58 -22.66 2.08
N LYS A 425 -12.79 -21.97 1.30
CA LYS A 425 -13.24 -20.88 0.42
C LYS A 425 -12.85 -21.19 -1.01
N THR A 426 -13.73 -20.88 -1.95
CA THR A 426 -13.39 -20.89 -3.38
C THR A 426 -13.94 -19.65 -4.05
N MET A 427 -13.19 -19.10 -5.00
CA MET A 427 -13.50 -17.86 -5.69
C MET A 427 -13.10 -17.96 -7.15
N ALA A 428 -13.98 -17.47 -8.02
CA ALA A 428 -13.68 -17.16 -9.41
C ALA A 428 -13.98 -15.67 -9.64
N SER A 429 -12.99 -14.89 -10.05
CA SER A 429 -13.14 -13.45 -10.24
C SER A 429 -12.43 -12.94 -11.49
N LYS A 430 -13.09 -12.04 -12.21
CA LYS A 430 -12.49 -11.31 -13.33
C LYS A 430 -11.87 -10.01 -12.80
N GLY A 431 -10.66 -9.72 -13.23
CA GLY A 431 -10.00 -8.43 -13.04
C GLY A 431 -9.72 -7.75 -14.36
N PHE A 432 -9.64 -6.44 -14.37
CA PHE A 432 -9.29 -5.67 -15.56
C PHE A 432 -8.50 -4.42 -15.21
N ARG A 433 -7.81 -3.86 -16.20
CA ARG A 433 -7.12 -2.58 -16.12
C ARG A 433 -7.25 -1.80 -17.42
N ASN A 434 -7.71 -0.56 -17.34
CA ASN A 434 -7.68 0.36 -18.47
C ASN A 434 -6.23 0.79 -18.78
N PRO A 435 -5.86 0.97 -20.06
CA PRO A 435 -4.55 1.51 -20.43
C PRO A 435 -4.33 2.89 -19.80
N THR A 436 -3.12 3.19 -19.38
CA THR A 436 -2.74 4.48 -18.80
C THR A 436 -2.63 5.58 -19.86
N MET A 437 -2.66 6.85 -19.45
CA MET A 437 -2.40 7.97 -20.38
C MET A 437 -1.02 7.87 -21.01
N ARG A 438 -0.02 7.38 -20.25
CA ARG A 438 1.33 7.16 -20.75
C ARG A 438 1.36 6.13 -21.88
N GLU A 439 0.68 5.01 -21.72
CA GLU A 439 0.65 3.93 -22.70
C GLU A 439 -0.05 4.33 -23.99
N MET A 440 -1.05 5.22 -23.90
CA MET A 440 -1.84 5.62 -25.07
C MET A 440 -1.31 6.86 -25.79
N TYR A 441 -0.77 7.89 -25.07
CA TYR A 441 -0.66 9.22 -25.66
C TYR A 441 0.70 9.92 -25.52
N LEU A 442 1.56 9.57 -24.55
CA LEU A 442 2.62 10.51 -24.21
C LEU A 442 3.79 10.55 -25.22
N TYR A 443 4.34 9.46 -25.60
CA TYR A 443 5.46 9.32 -26.55
C TYR A 443 5.69 7.84 -26.85
N PRO A 444 6.37 7.49 -27.93
CA PRO A 444 6.65 6.08 -28.21
C PRO A 444 7.24 5.35 -26.98
N PRO A 445 6.70 4.15 -26.66
CA PRO A 445 5.89 3.27 -27.51
C PRO A 445 4.36 3.46 -27.44
N SER A 446 3.82 4.67 -27.30
CA SER A 446 2.37 4.92 -27.18
C SER A 446 1.53 4.34 -28.32
N ASN A 447 0.28 3.96 -28.00
CA ASN A 447 -0.72 3.49 -28.95
C ASN A 447 -2.15 3.84 -28.47
N GLU A 448 -2.88 4.61 -29.26
CA GLU A 448 -4.22 5.07 -28.93
C GLU A 448 -5.30 3.98 -29.07
N GLU A 449 -4.98 2.89 -29.74
CA GLU A 449 -5.90 1.76 -30.02
C GLU A 449 -5.86 0.68 -28.94
N LEU A 450 -5.21 0.94 -27.79
CA LEU A 450 -5.13 -0.04 -26.72
C LEU A 450 -6.49 -0.33 -26.09
N GLU A 451 -6.72 -1.60 -25.82
CA GLU A 451 -7.86 -2.12 -25.08
C GLU A 451 -7.50 -2.42 -23.62
N PRO A 452 -8.48 -2.64 -22.74
CA PRO A 452 -8.24 -3.07 -21.37
C PRO A 452 -7.54 -4.43 -21.29
N GLU A 453 -6.60 -4.55 -20.34
CA GLU A 453 -6.07 -5.85 -19.92
C GLU A 453 -7.11 -6.61 -19.11
N ARG A 454 -7.13 -7.94 -19.19
CA ARG A 454 -8.10 -8.80 -18.51
C ARG A 454 -7.41 -10.01 -17.91
N ILE A 455 -7.85 -10.38 -16.69
CA ILE A 455 -7.45 -11.65 -16.06
C ILE A 455 -8.66 -12.36 -15.47
N TRP A 456 -8.55 -13.68 -15.38
CA TRP A 456 -9.36 -14.52 -14.53
C TRP A 456 -8.50 -15.12 -13.43
N ASN A 457 -9.00 -15.09 -12.22
CA ASN A 457 -8.38 -15.71 -11.05
C ASN A 457 -9.32 -16.76 -10.47
N TYR A 458 -8.79 -17.93 -10.21
CA TYR A 458 -9.44 -19.03 -9.53
C TYR A 458 -8.67 -19.36 -8.26
N GLU A 459 -9.37 -19.39 -7.13
CA GLU A 459 -8.78 -19.61 -5.82
C GLU A 459 -9.49 -20.74 -5.07
N LEU A 460 -8.69 -21.50 -4.32
CA LEU A 460 -9.15 -22.44 -3.32
C LEU A 460 -8.32 -22.22 -2.05
N SER A 461 -8.95 -21.90 -0.92
CA SER A 461 -8.25 -21.67 0.31
C SER A 461 -8.88 -22.41 1.48
N TRP A 462 -8.05 -22.87 2.40
CA TRP A 462 -8.42 -23.45 3.67
C TRP A 462 -7.81 -22.62 4.80
N ARG A 463 -8.60 -22.24 5.77
CA ARG A 463 -8.11 -21.63 7.03
C ARG A 463 -8.70 -22.39 8.21
N HIS A 464 -7.87 -22.65 9.21
CA HIS A 464 -8.29 -23.33 10.42
C HIS A 464 -7.59 -22.74 11.64
N ARG A 465 -8.32 -22.69 12.75
CA ARG A 465 -7.81 -22.28 14.06
C ARG A 465 -8.01 -23.39 15.06
N ILE A 466 -6.96 -23.70 15.80
CA ILE A 466 -6.96 -24.68 16.88
C ILE A 466 -6.31 -24.00 18.09
N ASP A 467 -7.11 -23.52 19.04
CA ASP A 467 -6.67 -22.79 20.23
C ASP A 467 -5.70 -21.64 19.89
N ALA A 468 -4.45 -21.76 20.33
CA ALA A 468 -3.38 -20.79 20.13
C ALA A 468 -2.69 -20.87 18.76
N PHE A 469 -3.07 -21.84 17.91
CA PHE A 469 -2.48 -22.06 16.58
C PHE A 469 -3.51 -21.80 15.49
N SER A 470 -3.14 -21.01 14.50
CA SER A 470 -3.93 -20.79 13.27
C SER A 470 -3.07 -21.02 12.05
N TYR A 471 -3.64 -21.63 11.02
CA TYR A 471 -2.95 -21.82 9.76
C TYR A 471 -3.90 -21.64 8.57
N GLY A 472 -3.34 -21.27 7.44
CA GLY A 472 -4.03 -21.13 6.16
C GLY A 472 -3.21 -21.71 5.02
N LEU A 473 -3.90 -22.31 4.05
CA LEU A 473 -3.37 -22.76 2.77
C LEU A 473 -4.22 -22.12 1.68
N ASN A 474 -3.57 -21.55 0.67
CA ASN A 474 -4.23 -21.01 -0.50
C ASN A 474 -3.57 -21.52 -1.77
N ILE A 475 -4.36 -21.92 -2.76
CA ILE A 475 -3.91 -22.31 -4.10
C ILE A 475 -4.62 -21.40 -5.08
N PHE A 476 -3.90 -20.86 -6.04
CA PHE A 476 -4.45 -19.97 -7.04
C PHE A 476 -3.96 -20.28 -8.45
N TYR A 477 -4.79 -19.94 -9.42
CA TYR A 477 -4.50 -19.98 -10.84
C TYR A 477 -5.00 -18.70 -11.49
N ILE A 478 -4.13 -17.99 -12.20
CA ILE A 478 -4.40 -16.72 -12.87
C ILE A 478 -4.12 -16.89 -14.35
N LYS A 479 -5.10 -16.59 -15.18
CA LYS A 479 -4.96 -16.53 -16.63
C LYS A 479 -5.38 -15.16 -17.14
N GLY A 480 -4.52 -14.51 -17.91
CA GLY A 480 -4.78 -13.19 -18.47
C GLY A 480 -4.54 -13.14 -19.96
N ASP A 481 -5.32 -12.32 -20.61
CA ASP A 481 -5.22 -11.99 -22.02
C ASP A 481 -5.19 -10.47 -22.24
N ASN A 482 -4.92 -10.06 -23.47
CA ASN A 482 -4.87 -8.64 -23.84
C ASN A 482 -3.85 -7.83 -23.01
N MET A 483 -2.84 -8.48 -22.45
CA MET A 483 -1.82 -7.77 -21.67
C MET A 483 -1.02 -6.83 -22.56
N ILE A 484 -0.82 -5.61 -22.08
CA ILE A 484 -0.09 -4.57 -22.81
C ILE A 484 1.40 -4.86 -22.75
N GLN A 485 2.01 -5.04 -23.89
CA GLN A 485 3.45 -5.20 -24.04
C GLN A 485 4.00 -4.31 -25.17
N THR A 486 5.30 -4.02 -25.14
CA THR A 486 5.94 -3.21 -26.17
C THR A 486 6.61 -4.09 -27.20
N ILE A 487 6.14 -4.04 -28.45
CA ILE A 487 6.75 -4.73 -29.61
C ILE A 487 7.16 -3.68 -30.64
N GLN A 488 8.39 -3.72 -31.10
CA GLN A 488 8.92 -2.80 -32.11
C GLN A 488 8.64 -1.32 -31.82
N ARG A 489 8.78 -0.93 -30.55
CA ARG A 489 8.55 0.44 -30.05
C ARG A 489 7.08 0.90 -30.17
N LYS A 490 6.12 -0.01 -30.20
CA LYS A 490 4.68 0.26 -30.09
C LYS A 490 4.06 -0.60 -28.99
N ASN A 491 3.19 -0.04 -28.18
CA ASN A 491 2.38 -0.80 -27.22
C ASN A 491 1.27 -1.53 -27.96
N VAL A 492 1.07 -2.81 -27.63
CA VAL A 492 0.06 -3.68 -28.25
C VAL A 492 -0.55 -4.61 -27.20
N ASN A 493 -1.80 -5.01 -27.41
CA ASN A 493 -2.54 -5.93 -26.55
C ASN A 493 -2.37 -7.39 -27.00
N THR A 494 -1.16 -7.90 -27.04
CA THR A 494 -0.85 -9.25 -27.49
C THR A 494 -0.18 -10.10 -26.42
N GLY A 495 -0.01 -9.57 -25.22
CA GLY A 495 0.56 -10.28 -24.10
C GLY A 495 -0.47 -11.22 -23.45
N GLU A 496 0.03 -12.34 -22.95
CA GLU A 496 -0.71 -13.31 -22.15
C GLU A 496 0.04 -13.51 -20.83
N ILE A 497 -0.67 -13.93 -19.81
CA ILE A 497 -0.07 -14.41 -18.55
C ILE A 497 -0.76 -15.69 -18.11
N GLU A 498 0.04 -16.60 -17.57
CA GLU A 498 -0.44 -17.78 -16.87
C GLU A 498 0.42 -17.99 -15.63
N ASN A 499 -0.15 -17.67 -14.47
CA ASN A 499 0.52 -17.76 -13.19
C ASN A 499 -0.26 -18.69 -12.26
N TYR A 500 0.43 -19.57 -11.55
CA TYR A 500 -0.19 -20.38 -10.51
C TYR A 500 0.75 -20.55 -9.33
N GLY A 501 0.17 -20.86 -8.17
CA GLY A 501 1.00 -21.02 -7.00
C GLY A 501 0.24 -21.48 -5.76
N ALA A 502 0.99 -21.59 -4.68
CA ALA A 502 0.49 -21.95 -3.36
C ALA A 502 1.06 -21.02 -2.30
N GLU A 503 0.23 -20.69 -1.33
CA GLU A 503 0.59 -19.83 -0.20
C GLU A 503 0.23 -20.55 1.10
N ILE A 504 1.12 -20.50 2.07
CA ILE A 504 0.90 -21.06 3.41
C ILE A 504 1.16 -19.95 4.41
N GLU A 505 0.30 -19.82 5.40
CA GLU A 505 0.49 -18.91 6.54
C GLU A 505 0.17 -19.64 7.85
N ALA A 506 0.92 -19.36 8.90
CA ALA A 506 0.63 -19.88 10.22
C ALA A 506 1.06 -18.89 11.31
N THR A 507 0.27 -18.87 12.39
CA THR A 507 0.60 -18.12 13.60
C THR A 507 0.43 -19.04 14.80
N TRP A 508 1.40 -19.05 15.68
CA TRP A 508 1.37 -19.79 16.92
C TRP A 508 1.69 -18.88 18.10
N ARG A 509 0.77 -18.81 19.05
CA ARG A 509 0.95 -18.13 20.33
C ARG A 509 1.37 -19.15 21.38
N PHE A 510 2.66 -19.26 21.64
CA PHE A 510 3.19 -20.18 22.63
C PHE A 510 2.65 -19.87 24.04
N ASN A 511 2.57 -18.59 24.36
CA ASN A 511 2.05 -18.04 25.60
C ASN A 511 1.78 -16.54 25.42
N ASN A 512 1.41 -15.85 26.49
CA ASN A 512 1.12 -14.41 26.46
C ASN A 512 2.32 -13.52 26.09
N ASN A 513 3.54 -14.07 26.09
CA ASN A 513 4.76 -13.31 25.84
C ASN A 513 5.41 -13.63 24.49
N ILE A 514 5.17 -14.81 23.90
CA ILE A 514 5.87 -15.29 22.70
C ILE A 514 4.86 -15.71 21.65
N SER A 515 5.01 -15.15 20.47
CA SER A 515 4.30 -15.60 19.26
C SER A 515 5.25 -15.79 18.09
N LEU A 516 4.96 -16.79 17.26
CA LEU A 516 5.64 -17.07 16.00
C LEU A 516 4.64 -16.88 14.86
N THR A 517 5.10 -16.25 13.79
CA THR A 517 4.35 -16.10 12.55
C THR A 517 5.20 -16.57 11.40
N THR A 518 4.62 -17.32 10.49
CA THR A 518 5.31 -17.71 9.26
C THR A 518 4.38 -17.59 8.07
N ASN A 519 4.93 -17.21 6.91
CA ASN A 519 4.24 -17.28 5.65
C ASN A 519 5.21 -17.65 4.52
N HIS A 520 4.72 -18.42 3.57
CA HIS A 520 5.48 -18.90 2.43
C HIS A 520 4.61 -18.80 1.17
N SER A 521 5.21 -18.45 0.06
CA SER A 521 4.57 -18.47 -1.26
C SER A 521 5.48 -19.13 -2.29
N LEU A 522 4.90 -20.01 -3.08
CA LEU A 522 5.47 -20.59 -4.29
C LEU A 522 4.70 -20.03 -5.48
N LEU A 523 5.42 -19.54 -6.47
CA LEU A 523 4.86 -18.92 -7.66
C LEU A 523 5.50 -19.52 -8.90
N HIS A 524 4.70 -19.98 -9.82
CA HIS A 524 5.10 -20.26 -11.19
C HIS A 524 4.53 -19.19 -12.12
N MET A 525 5.37 -18.66 -12.99
CA MET A 525 5.00 -17.70 -14.03
C MET A 525 5.44 -18.27 -15.39
N GLU A 526 4.54 -18.33 -16.36
CA GLU A 526 4.91 -18.69 -17.74
C GLU A 526 5.80 -17.59 -18.33
N HIS A 527 5.41 -16.33 -18.17
CA HIS A 527 6.19 -15.16 -18.55
C HIS A 527 6.78 -14.50 -17.32
N LYS A 528 8.10 -14.55 -17.20
CA LYS A 528 8.83 -14.03 -16.03
C LYS A 528 8.79 -12.50 -16.04
N ILE A 529 8.67 -11.93 -14.84
CA ILE A 529 8.77 -10.48 -14.64
C ILE A 529 9.82 -10.15 -13.59
N VAL A 530 10.42 -8.98 -13.72
CA VAL A 530 11.40 -8.47 -12.75
C VAL A 530 10.74 -8.23 -11.39
N ALA A 531 11.49 -8.49 -10.33
CA ALA A 531 11.09 -8.29 -8.95
C ALA A 531 9.85 -9.11 -8.52
N ALA A 532 9.65 -10.29 -9.11
CA ALA A 532 8.70 -11.29 -8.66
C ALA A 532 9.46 -12.61 -8.35
N PRO A 533 9.66 -12.95 -7.07
CA PRO A 533 10.36 -14.18 -6.71
C PRO A 533 9.47 -15.42 -6.92
N GLU A 534 10.05 -16.52 -7.38
CA GLU A 534 9.34 -17.80 -7.45
C GLU A 534 9.09 -18.41 -6.05
N TYR A 535 9.95 -18.10 -5.08
CA TYR A 535 9.73 -18.44 -3.68
C TYR A 535 10.03 -17.25 -2.78
N LYS A 536 9.08 -16.98 -1.89
CA LYS A 536 9.21 -16.03 -0.79
C LYS A 536 8.77 -16.71 0.50
N GLY A 537 9.63 -16.67 1.53
CA GLY A 537 9.32 -17.15 2.87
C GLY A 537 9.60 -16.09 3.92
N PHE A 538 8.83 -16.09 4.99
CA PHE A 538 9.04 -15.26 6.17
C PHE A 538 8.77 -16.07 7.44
N ILE A 539 9.66 -15.93 8.42
CA ILE A 539 9.49 -16.47 9.78
C ILE A 539 9.75 -15.31 10.74
N GLY A 540 8.76 -14.95 11.53
CA GLY A 540 8.84 -13.90 12.53
C GLY A 540 8.60 -14.43 13.94
N ALA A 541 9.35 -13.90 14.91
CA ALA A 541 9.20 -14.16 16.32
C ALA A 541 9.00 -12.85 17.06
N ASN A 542 7.97 -12.77 17.90
CA ASN A 542 7.71 -11.63 18.76
C ASN A 542 7.79 -12.06 20.22
N TYR A 543 8.43 -11.23 21.03
CA TYR A 543 8.57 -11.40 22.47
C TYR A 543 8.16 -10.11 23.17
N HIS A 544 7.16 -10.22 24.07
CA HIS A 544 6.72 -9.14 24.93
C HIS A 544 6.71 -9.62 26.38
N LYS A 545 7.53 -9.02 27.21
CA LYS A 545 7.51 -9.31 28.64
C LYS A 545 7.94 -8.09 29.44
N ASN A 546 7.07 -7.67 30.35
CA ASN A 546 7.29 -6.52 31.22
C ASN A 546 7.57 -5.23 30.41
N ARG A 547 8.81 -4.75 30.44
CA ARG A 547 9.27 -3.53 29.75
C ARG A 547 9.96 -3.81 28.41
N TRP A 548 10.14 -5.08 28.05
CA TRP A 548 10.87 -5.49 26.86
C TRP A 548 9.92 -5.92 25.76
N THR A 549 10.16 -5.40 24.58
CA THR A 549 9.63 -5.91 23.31
C THR A 549 10.79 -6.24 22.41
N ALA A 550 10.82 -7.46 21.87
CA ALA A 550 11.82 -7.87 20.90
C ALA A 550 11.14 -8.60 19.73
N ILE A 551 11.54 -8.26 18.53
CA ILE A 551 10.99 -8.82 17.29
C ILE A 551 12.16 -9.21 16.42
N ALA A 552 12.09 -10.39 15.83
CA ALA A 552 13.04 -10.84 14.82
C ALA A 552 12.27 -11.45 13.64
N GLY A 553 12.71 -11.14 12.44
CA GLY A 553 12.12 -11.66 11.21
C GLY A 553 13.22 -12.15 10.26
N LEU A 554 13.06 -13.36 9.77
CA LEU A 554 13.91 -13.97 8.76
C LEU A 554 13.13 -14.10 7.46
N GLN A 555 13.60 -13.45 6.41
CA GLN A 555 12.99 -13.45 5.10
C GLN A 555 13.87 -14.22 4.11
N PHE A 556 13.27 -15.16 3.41
CA PHE A 556 13.91 -15.96 2.37
C PHE A 556 13.35 -15.56 1.00
N ILE A 557 14.21 -15.28 0.06
CA ILE A 557 13.87 -14.99 -1.33
C ILE A 557 14.68 -15.94 -2.21
N SER A 558 14.01 -16.60 -3.14
CA SER A 558 14.68 -17.46 -4.11
C SER A 558 14.11 -17.29 -5.51
N ASN A 559 14.99 -17.37 -6.49
CA ASN A 559 14.69 -17.14 -7.90
C ASN A 559 13.97 -15.78 -8.11
N LEU A 560 14.51 -14.71 -7.53
CA LEU A 560 14.10 -13.35 -7.82
C LEU A 560 14.71 -12.93 -9.14
N TYR A 561 13.90 -12.66 -10.15
CA TYR A 561 14.39 -12.17 -11.44
C TYR A 561 14.80 -10.71 -11.30
N THR A 562 16.09 -10.43 -11.50
CA THR A 562 16.66 -9.06 -11.49
C THR A 562 16.73 -8.48 -12.91
N GLU A 563 16.73 -9.35 -13.90
CA GLU A 563 16.61 -9.06 -15.33
C GLU A 563 15.86 -10.20 -16.03
N VAL A 564 15.06 -9.87 -17.05
CA VAL A 564 14.30 -10.82 -17.86
C VAL A 564 14.49 -10.51 -19.35
N GLY A 565 14.26 -11.48 -20.23
CA GLY A 565 14.44 -11.37 -21.68
C GLY A 565 15.53 -12.32 -22.18
N ASP A 566 16.35 -11.90 -23.14
CA ASP A 566 17.39 -12.73 -23.76
C ASP A 566 18.46 -13.22 -22.78
N GLN A 567 18.67 -12.45 -21.72
CA GLN A 567 19.55 -12.82 -20.60
C GLN A 567 18.75 -12.70 -19.30
N GLU A 568 18.49 -13.83 -18.66
CA GLU A 568 17.85 -13.87 -17.36
C GLU A 568 18.89 -13.89 -16.24
N THR A 569 18.73 -12.99 -15.28
CA THR A 569 19.53 -13.03 -14.05
C THR A 569 18.62 -13.19 -12.83
N LYS A 570 19.10 -13.96 -11.84
CA LYS A 570 18.33 -14.31 -10.64
C LYS A 570 19.15 -14.11 -9.39
N GLU A 571 18.46 -13.71 -8.33
CA GLU A 571 19.02 -13.56 -7.00
C GLU A 571 18.37 -14.52 -5.99
N ASN A 572 19.19 -14.96 -5.03
CA ASN A 572 18.75 -15.72 -3.87
C ASN A 572 19.40 -15.12 -2.63
N PHE A 573 18.61 -14.76 -1.64
CA PHE A 573 19.14 -14.17 -0.42
C PHE A 573 18.25 -14.45 0.80
N CYS A 574 18.86 -14.28 1.99
CA CYS A 574 18.18 -14.42 3.26
C CYS A 574 18.47 -13.18 4.12
N LEU A 575 17.43 -12.49 4.57
CA LEU A 575 17.53 -11.26 5.35
C LEU A 575 17.05 -11.49 6.77
N LEU A 576 17.91 -11.23 7.76
CA LEU A 576 17.53 -11.18 9.16
C LEU A 576 17.35 -9.71 9.56
N ASN A 577 16.14 -9.36 9.99
CA ASN A 577 15.81 -8.07 10.56
C ASN A 577 15.39 -8.26 12.01
N ALA A 578 15.77 -7.34 12.89
CA ALA A 578 15.38 -7.39 14.30
C ALA A 578 15.20 -5.99 14.88
N SER A 579 14.28 -5.88 15.83
CA SER A 579 14.10 -4.69 16.66
C SER A 579 13.96 -5.07 18.13
N VAL A 580 14.46 -4.20 19.00
CA VAL A 580 14.31 -4.34 20.46
C VAL A 580 13.92 -2.99 21.00
N SER A 581 12.93 -2.96 21.89
CA SER A 581 12.58 -1.76 22.62
C SER A 581 12.47 -2.03 24.12
N TYR A 582 12.75 -1.00 24.89
CA TYR A 582 12.68 -1.01 26.35
C TYR A 582 11.89 0.19 26.86
N ALA A 583 10.80 -0.06 27.55
CA ALA A 583 9.98 0.98 28.18
C ALA A 583 10.68 1.51 29.46
N LEU A 584 11.27 2.69 29.36
CA LEU A 584 11.85 3.40 30.52
C LEU A 584 10.74 3.78 31.51
N THR A 585 9.67 4.33 30.97
CA THR A 585 8.44 4.69 31.69
C THR A 585 7.22 4.24 30.87
N LYS A 586 5.99 4.47 31.36
CA LYS A 586 4.77 4.25 30.58
C LYS A 586 4.71 5.15 29.33
N ALA A 587 5.35 6.33 29.39
CA ALA A 587 5.32 7.32 28.32
C ALA A 587 6.56 7.34 27.44
N CYS A 588 7.64 6.64 27.79
CA CYS A 588 8.92 6.73 27.07
C CYS A 588 9.54 5.34 26.87
N SER A 589 9.87 5.03 25.63
CA SER A 589 10.60 3.82 25.25
C SER A 589 11.83 4.15 24.42
N LEU A 590 12.93 3.46 24.66
CA LEU A 590 14.08 3.42 23.78
C LEU A 590 13.96 2.24 22.83
N TRP A 591 14.39 2.42 21.60
CA TRP A 591 14.39 1.33 20.63
C TRP A 591 15.65 1.30 19.78
N VAL A 592 15.98 0.10 19.31
CA VAL A 592 17.03 -0.14 18.34
C VAL A 592 16.49 -1.14 17.32
N ARG A 593 16.78 -0.93 16.04
CA ARG A 593 16.50 -1.88 14.96
C ARG A 593 17.73 -2.10 14.09
N GLY A 594 17.82 -3.29 13.51
CA GLY A 594 18.81 -3.65 12.51
C GLY A 594 18.17 -4.38 11.34
N GLU A 595 18.59 -4.05 10.15
CA GLU A 595 18.12 -4.67 8.90
C GLU A 595 19.28 -5.32 8.17
N ASN A 596 18.99 -6.43 7.47
CA ASN A 596 20.00 -7.26 6.80
C ASN A 596 21.17 -7.58 7.74
N LEU A 597 20.89 -8.03 8.95
CA LEU A 597 21.90 -8.33 9.99
C LEU A 597 22.88 -9.44 9.58
N LEU A 598 22.53 -10.26 8.59
CA LEU A 598 23.42 -11.24 7.98
C LEU A 598 24.39 -10.60 6.97
N ALA A 599 24.30 -9.29 6.75
CA ALA A 599 25.13 -8.52 5.82
C ALA A 599 25.19 -9.11 4.40
N GLN A 600 24.06 -9.68 3.93
CA GLN A 600 23.94 -10.23 2.58
C GLN A 600 24.18 -9.13 1.53
N SER A 601 24.90 -9.50 0.47
CA SER A 601 25.02 -8.68 -0.73
C SER A 601 24.01 -9.22 -1.74
N TYR A 602 23.10 -8.40 -2.21
CA TYR A 602 22.04 -8.78 -3.15
C TYR A 602 21.54 -7.58 -3.95
N GLU A 603 20.84 -7.86 -5.03
CA GLU A 603 20.18 -6.88 -5.88
C GLU A 603 18.70 -7.30 -6.06
N ILE A 604 17.80 -6.32 -6.17
CA ILE A 604 16.40 -6.54 -6.56
C ILE A 604 16.22 -6.26 -8.06
N ASN A 605 16.98 -5.32 -8.57
CA ASN A 605 17.10 -5.01 -9.99
C ASN A 605 18.58 -5.01 -10.35
N LEU A 606 18.93 -5.56 -11.51
CA LEU A 606 20.31 -5.67 -11.96
C LEU A 606 21.04 -4.32 -11.94
N GLY A 607 22.22 -4.28 -11.34
CA GLY A 607 23.06 -3.09 -11.21
C GLY A 607 22.65 -2.12 -10.11
N TYR A 608 21.69 -2.50 -9.24
CA TYR A 608 21.28 -1.74 -8.06
C TYR A 608 21.55 -2.53 -6.78
N PRO A 609 22.80 -2.60 -6.31
CA PRO A 609 23.14 -3.31 -5.07
C PRO A 609 22.39 -2.69 -3.89
N MET A 610 21.85 -3.57 -3.04
CA MET A 610 21.13 -3.19 -1.84
C MET A 610 22.10 -2.92 -0.66
N PRO A 611 21.69 -2.13 0.34
CA PRO A 611 22.51 -1.87 1.51
C PRO A 611 22.78 -3.19 2.27
N ARG A 612 24.00 -3.34 2.78
CA ARG A 612 24.34 -4.39 3.73
C ARG A 612 23.71 -4.08 5.10
N ALA A 613 24.20 -4.65 6.18
CA ALA A 613 23.64 -4.42 7.51
C ALA A 613 23.52 -2.91 7.84
N THR A 614 22.31 -2.51 8.24
CA THR A 614 21.99 -1.14 8.67
C THR A 614 21.43 -1.16 10.09
N PHE A 615 21.64 -0.09 10.81
CA PHE A 615 21.19 0.07 12.19
C PHE A 615 20.54 1.42 12.39
N MET A 616 19.50 1.45 13.21
CA MET A 616 18.86 2.67 13.70
C MET A 616 18.54 2.53 15.18
N GLY A 617 18.51 3.64 15.88
CA GLY A 617 18.05 3.69 17.25
C GLY A 617 17.32 5.00 17.53
N GLY A 618 16.47 4.99 18.54
CA GLY A 618 15.64 6.16 18.81
C GLY A 618 14.84 6.09 20.09
N VAL A 619 13.94 7.06 20.20
CA VAL A 619 13.03 7.26 21.34
C VAL A 619 11.61 7.35 20.83
N ASN A 620 10.71 6.62 21.47
CA ASN A 620 9.26 6.73 21.26
C ASN A 620 8.62 7.28 22.54
N LEU A 621 7.80 8.33 22.38
CA LEU A 621 7.07 8.99 23.46
C LEU A 621 5.57 8.87 23.19
N ASN A 622 4.79 8.45 24.20
CA ASN A 622 3.33 8.31 24.13
C ASN A 622 2.71 8.95 25.38
N PHE A 623 1.77 9.86 25.17
CA PHE A 623 1.10 10.61 26.23
C PHE A 623 -0.41 10.46 26.15
#